data_093d3b9c442b04932b4f7ad224896f06
#
_entry.id   093d3b9c442b04932b4f7ad224896f06
#
_cell.length_a   1.000
_cell.length_b   1.000
_cell.length_c   1.000
_cell.angle_alpha   90.00
_cell.angle_beta   90.00
_cell.angle_gamma   90.00
#
_symmetry.space_group_name_H-M   'P 1'
#
loop_
_entity.id
_entity.type
_entity.pdbx_description
1 polymer ?
#
loop_
_entity_poly.entity_id
_entity_poly.type
_entity_poly.pdbx_seq_one_letter_code
_entity_poly.pdbx_strand_id
1 'polypeptide(L)'
;MSGTLYLCATPIGNLEDMTFRCVRILKEVDLIAAEDTRNSIKLLNHFDIHTPMTSYHEYNKIAKAHTLIEHLEYGEDIALITDAGTPGISDPGEELVAMCQEAEITVTAVPGAAACITALTISGLSTRRFAFEAFLPTDKKERQAVLSELTEETRTMIIYEAPHRLVRTLELLLATLGDRRIRICRELTKKHETVFATTISAAVEYYKEQEPKGECVLVIEGKSRQEQIEEERQKWEEMSIQEHMDYYMDQGIQKKEAMKMVAKDRGVGKRDIYQALL
;
A
#
# COMPACT_ATOMS: atom_id res chain seq x y z
N MET A 1 31.43 9.02 -18.10
CA MET A 1 30.06 9.34 -17.63
C MET A 1 29.57 8.07 -16.98
N SER A 2 28.92 8.17 -15.85
CA SER A 2 28.28 7.01 -15.20
C SER A 2 27.19 6.43 -16.11
N GLY A 3 26.92 5.14 -15.99
CA GLY A 3 25.78 4.48 -16.60
C GLY A 3 24.46 4.87 -15.94
N THR A 4 23.38 4.22 -16.35
CA THR A 4 22.02 4.48 -15.88
C THR A 4 21.43 3.25 -15.21
N LEU A 5 20.79 3.40 -14.04
CA LEU A 5 19.96 2.39 -13.44
C LEU A 5 18.53 2.48 -13.98
N TYR A 6 18.03 1.43 -14.59
CA TYR A 6 16.68 1.29 -15.11
C TYR A 6 15.83 0.39 -14.19
N LEU A 7 14.80 0.93 -13.56
CA LEU A 7 13.82 0.12 -12.83
C LEU A 7 12.77 -0.38 -13.82
N CYS A 8 12.83 -1.66 -14.17
CA CYS A 8 12.03 -2.25 -15.23
C CYS A 8 10.89 -3.09 -14.65
N ALA A 9 9.65 -2.62 -14.81
CA ALA A 9 8.49 -3.38 -14.37
C ALA A 9 8.30 -4.65 -15.20
N THR A 10 8.09 -5.78 -14.54
CA THR A 10 7.78 -7.09 -15.12
C THR A 10 6.29 -7.40 -15.03
N PRO A 11 5.77 -8.38 -15.79
CA PRO A 11 4.36 -8.77 -15.71
C PRO A 11 3.97 -9.31 -14.33
N ILE A 12 2.75 -9.05 -13.91
CA ILE A 12 2.17 -9.59 -12.66
C ILE A 12 1.33 -10.86 -12.88
N GLY A 13 1.41 -11.45 -14.06
CA GLY A 13 0.69 -12.70 -14.39
C GLY A 13 0.37 -12.88 -15.86
N ASN A 14 0.46 -11.83 -16.67
CA ASN A 14 0.22 -11.88 -18.12
C ASN A 14 1.41 -11.30 -18.88
N LEU A 15 2.06 -12.11 -19.71
CA LEU A 15 3.24 -11.69 -20.46
C LEU A 15 2.95 -10.55 -21.46
N GLU A 16 1.70 -10.37 -21.89
CA GLU A 16 1.29 -9.28 -22.78
C GLU A 16 1.35 -7.90 -22.09
N ASP A 17 1.43 -7.85 -20.76
CA ASP A 17 1.60 -6.61 -20.00
C ASP A 17 3.05 -6.08 -20.02
N MET A 18 3.98 -6.83 -20.63
CA MET A 18 5.35 -6.39 -20.83
C MET A 18 5.41 -5.27 -21.86
N THR A 19 5.97 -4.12 -21.50
CA THR A 19 6.02 -3.00 -22.41
C THR A 19 7.13 -3.14 -23.46
N PHE A 20 6.91 -2.66 -24.68
CA PHE A 20 7.94 -2.62 -25.73
C PHE A 20 9.22 -1.91 -25.27
N ARG A 21 9.08 -0.84 -24.49
CA ARG A 21 10.21 -0.10 -23.92
C ARG A 21 11.01 -0.94 -22.94
N CYS A 22 10.34 -1.72 -22.10
CA CYS A 22 10.98 -2.61 -21.13
C CYS A 22 11.79 -3.69 -21.86
N VAL A 23 11.19 -4.38 -22.85
CA VAL A 23 11.87 -5.39 -23.66
C VAL A 23 13.11 -4.81 -24.35
N ARG A 24 13.00 -3.60 -24.93
CA ARG A 24 14.12 -2.94 -25.58
C ARG A 24 15.26 -2.64 -24.60
N ILE A 25 14.96 -2.03 -23.46
CA ILE A 25 15.97 -1.69 -22.44
C ILE A 25 16.66 -2.95 -21.92
N LEU A 26 15.91 -4.00 -21.60
CA LEU A 26 16.49 -5.27 -21.13
C LEU A 26 17.42 -5.93 -22.15
N LYS A 27 17.28 -5.63 -23.44
CA LYS A 27 18.20 -6.09 -24.51
C LYS A 27 19.42 -5.17 -24.67
N GLU A 28 19.33 -3.92 -24.28
CA GLU A 28 20.34 -2.89 -24.52
C GLU A 28 21.31 -2.71 -23.34
N VAL A 29 20.87 -2.97 -22.09
CA VAL A 29 21.71 -2.80 -20.89
C VAL A 29 22.84 -3.84 -20.82
N ASP A 30 23.90 -3.51 -20.09
CA ASP A 30 25.06 -4.37 -19.90
C ASP A 30 24.79 -5.50 -18.88
N LEU A 31 23.91 -5.25 -17.92
CA LEU A 31 23.62 -6.20 -16.83
C LEU A 31 22.16 -6.08 -16.39
N ILE A 32 21.54 -7.22 -16.09
CA ILE A 32 20.23 -7.30 -15.43
C ILE A 32 20.43 -7.77 -13.98
N ALA A 33 20.00 -6.95 -13.02
CA ALA A 33 19.88 -7.34 -11.61
C ALA A 33 18.46 -7.85 -11.37
N ALA A 34 18.31 -9.12 -10.96
CA ALA A 34 17.04 -9.80 -10.81
C ALA A 34 16.87 -10.37 -9.39
N GLU A 35 15.65 -10.31 -8.87
CA GLU A 35 15.31 -10.84 -7.54
C GLU A 35 15.55 -12.38 -7.48
N ASP A 36 14.89 -13.14 -8.33
CA ASP A 36 15.18 -14.57 -8.54
C ASP A 36 15.54 -14.85 -10.00
N THR A 37 16.84 -15.10 -10.23
CA THR A 37 17.37 -15.38 -11.59
C THR A 37 16.74 -16.62 -12.23
N ARG A 38 16.26 -17.60 -11.44
CA ARG A 38 15.62 -18.84 -11.93
C ARG A 38 14.22 -18.56 -12.50
N ASN A 39 13.51 -17.58 -11.94
CA ASN A 39 12.21 -17.13 -12.45
C ASN A 39 12.41 -16.18 -13.63
N SER A 40 13.29 -15.20 -13.48
CA SER A 40 13.56 -14.17 -14.48
C SER A 40 14.06 -14.75 -15.80
N ILE A 41 14.87 -15.83 -15.80
CA ILE A 41 15.37 -16.46 -17.03
C ILE A 41 14.23 -16.95 -17.94
N LYS A 42 13.08 -17.34 -17.38
CA LYS A 42 11.93 -17.80 -18.18
C LYS A 42 11.31 -16.63 -18.92
N LEU A 43 11.19 -15.46 -18.24
CA LEU A 43 10.69 -14.22 -18.82
C LEU A 43 11.63 -13.73 -19.91
N LEU A 44 12.94 -13.66 -19.64
CA LEU A 44 13.94 -13.19 -20.58
C LEU A 44 13.99 -14.06 -21.83
N ASN A 45 13.96 -15.37 -21.68
CA ASN A 45 13.92 -16.33 -22.81
C ASN A 45 12.65 -16.15 -23.67
N HIS A 46 11.49 -15.85 -23.07
CA HIS A 46 10.25 -15.63 -23.80
C HIS A 46 10.36 -14.42 -24.75
N PHE A 47 11.07 -13.36 -24.34
CA PHE A 47 11.27 -12.15 -25.14
C PHE A 47 12.59 -12.12 -25.92
N ASP A 48 13.29 -13.26 -25.98
CA ASP A 48 14.60 -13.37 -26.68
C ASP A 48 15.59 -12.30 -26.17
N ILE A 49 15.76 -12.23 -24.84
CA ILE A 49 16.69 -11.34 -24.15
C ILE A 49 17.84 -12.19 -23.62
N HIS A 50 19.07 -11.87 -24.02
CA HIS A 50 20.28 -12.63 -23.68
C HIS A 50 21.28 -11.84 -22.82
N THR A 51 20.88 -10.70 -22.32
CA THR A 51 21.69 -9.84 -21.45
C THR A 51 22.12 -10.60 -20.18
N PRO A 52 23.40 -10.50 -19.77
CA PRO A 52 23.91 -11.12 -18.54
C PRO A 52 23.04 -10.75 -17.33
N MET A 53 22.91 -11.71 -16.42
CA MET A 53 22.02 -11.53 -15.25
C MET A 53 22.77 -11.84 -13.95
N THR A 54 22.48 -11.07 -12.90
CA THR A 54 22.97 -11.29 -11.54
C THR A 54 21.80 -11.25 -10.55
N SER A 55 21.95 -11.88 -9.38
CA SER A 55 20.93 -11.84 -8.33
C SER A 55 21.01 -10.56 -7.50
N TYR A 56 19.86 -9.96 -7.20
CA TYR A 56 19.70 -8.85 -6.26
C TYR A 56 18.40 -9.03 -5.47
N HIS A 57 18.48 -9.54 -4.26
CA HIS A 57 17.33 -9.92 -3.43
C HIS A 57 17.52 -9.44 -1.98
N GLU A 58 16.49 -9.52 -1.16
CA GLU A 58 16.45 -9.01 0.21
C GLU A 58 17.68 -9.43 1.07
N TYR A 59 18.14 -10.67 0.93
CA TYR A 59 19.25 -11.20 1.74
C TYR A 59 20.64 -10.76 1.28
N ASN A 60 20.81 -10.22 0.07
CA ASN A 60 22.11 -9.77 -0.45
C ASN A 60 22.12 -8.29 -0.86
N LYS A 61 21.00 -7.56 -0.74
CA LYS A 61 20.77 -6.24 -1.30
C LYS A 61 21.87 -5.23 -0.95
N ILE A 62 22.35 -5.17 0.28
CA ILE A 62 23.38 -4.21 0.70
C ILE A 62 24.72 -4.48 0.03
N ALA A 63 25.25 -5.72 0.18
CA ALA A 63 26.56 -6.07 -0.40
C ALA A 63 26.52 -6.01 -1.93
N LYS A 64 25.43 -6.45 -2.54
CA LYS A 64 25.28 -6.46 -3.99
C LYS A 64 25.04 -5.06 -4.55
N ALA A 65 24.37 -4.16 -3.82
CA ALA A 65 24.19 -2.77 -4.23
C ALA A 65 25.55 -2.08 -4.44
N HIS A 66 26.50 -2.24 -3.53
CA HIS A 66 27.85 -1.69 -3.72
C HIS A 66 28.52 -2.14 -5.04
N THR A 67 28.43 -3.45 -5.33
CA THR A 67 28.94 -3.99 -6.61
C THR A 67 28.23 -3.34 -7.83
N LEU A 68 26.89 -3.20 -7.77
CA LEU A 68 26.13 -2.61 -8.86
C LEU A 68 26.45 -1.12 -9.02
N ILE A 69 26.68 -0.39 -7.94
CA ILE A 69 27.14 1.01 -7.98
C ILE A 69 28.50 1.11 -8.69
N GLU A 70 29.46 0.23 -8.37
CA GLU A 70 30.77 0.21 -9.05
C GLU A 70 30.60 0.02 -10.57
N HIS A 71 29.77 -0.92 -11.03
CA HIS A 71 29.46 -1.12 -12.44
C HIS A 71 28.87 0.16 -13.10
N LEU A 72 27.91 0.79 -12.43
CA LEU A 72 27.28 2.04 -12.90
C LEU A 72 28.29 3.20 -12.97
N GLU A 73 29.20 3.32 -11.99
CA GLU A 73 30.26 4.32 -12.01
C GLU A 73 31.26 4.11 -13.15
N TYR A 74 31.51 2.86 -13.54
CA TYR A 74 32.32 2.53 -14.73
C TYR A 74 31.62 2.78 -16.07
N GLY A 75 30.35 3.19 -16.04
CA GLY A 75 29.57 3.57 -17.22
C GLY A 75 28.73 2.45 -17.79
N GLU A 76 28.56 1.34 -17.09
CA GLU A 76 27.67 0.25 -17.49
C GLU A 76 26.21 0.62 -17.14
N ASP A 77 25.29 0.32 -18.07
CA ASP A 77 23.86 0.47 -17.83
C ASP A 77 23.29 -0.80 -17.18
N ILE A 78 22.48 -0.64 -16.15
CA ILE A 78 21.90 -1.77 -15.39
C ILE A 78 20.37 -1.67 -15.36
N ALA A 79 19.70 -2.79 -15.63
CA ALA A 79 18.26 -2.94 -15.38
C ALA A 79 18.01 -3.72 -14.11
N LEU A 80 17.21 -3.17 -13.19
CA LEU A 80 16.66 -3.88 -12.03
C LEU A 80 15.27 -4.41 -12.37
N ILE A 81 15.05 -5.70 -12.15
CA ILE A 81 13.75 -6.37 -12.27
C ILE A 81 13.44 -7.18 -11.01
N THR A 82 12.15 -7.38 -10.75
CA THR A 82 11.62 -8.24 -9.69
C THR A 82 10.86 -9.42 -10.27
N ASP A 83 10.46 -10.36 -9.44
CA ASP A 83 9.71 -11.55 -9.89
C ASP A 83 8.37 -11.16 -10.52
N ALA A 84 7.71 -10.10 -10.02
CA ALA A 84 6.44 -9.62 -10.56
C ALA A 84 6.22 -8.14 -10.25
N GLY A 85 5.94 -7.33 -11.25
CA GLY A 85 5.55 -5.94 -11.08
C GLY A 85 6.71 -4.94 -11.11
N THR A 86 6.53 -3.84 -10.40
CA THR A 86 7.44 -2.69 -10.40
C THR A 86 8.47 -2.80 -9.29
N PRO A 87 9.78 -2.83 -9.58
CA PRO A 87 10.86 -2.89 -8.60
C PRO A 87 10.79 -1.74 -7.58
N GLY A 88 11.16 -2.02 -6.33
CA GLY A 88 11.16 -1.03 -5.25
C GLY A 88 9.76 -0.72 -4.67
N ILE A 89 8.72 -1.46 -5.08
CA ILE A 89 7.37 -1.37 -4.52
C ILE A 89 7.04 -2.71 -3.85
N SER A 90 7.32 -2.82 -2.55
CA SER A 90 7.24 -4.08 -1.78
C SER A 90 8.27 -5.16 -2.17
N ASP A 91 9.24 -4.79 -2.97
CA ASP A 91 10.31 -5.63 -3.49
C ASP A 91 11.66 -4.92 -3.33
N PRO A 92 12.80 -5.62 -3.42
CA PRO A 92 14.12 -5.00 -3.33
C PRO A 92 14.33 -3.92 -4.40
N GLY A 93 14.96 -2.81 -4.00
CA GLY A 93 15.27 -1.72 -4.94
C GLY A 93 15.44 -0.34 -4.30
N GLU A 94 14.74 -0.08 -3.20
CA GLU A 94 14.76 1.22 -2.52
C GLU A 94 16.20 1.62 -2.13
N GLU A 95 16.96 0.73 -1.51
CA GLU A 95 18.33 0.98 -1.09
C GLU A 95 19.28 1.24 -2.27
N LEU A 96 19.12 0.47 -3.37
CA LEU A 96 19.94 0.68 -4.57
C LEU A 96 19.65 2.03 -5.20
N VAL A 97 18.38 2.43 -5.26
CA VAL A 97 17.97 3.76 -5.75
C VAL A 97 18.55 4.87 -4.87
N ALA A 98 18.48 4.73 -3.54
CA ALA A 98 19.04 5.71 -2.62
C ALA A 98 20.56 5.85 -2.82
N MET A 99 21.29 4.74 -2.91
CA MET A 99 22.73 4.75 -3.17
C MET A 99 23.09 5.35 -4.53
N CYS A 100 22.30 5.09 -5.58
CA CYS A 100 22.49 5.73 -6.88
C CYS A 100 22.31 7.25 -6.78
N GLN A 101 21.32 7.72 -6.04
CA GLN A 101 21.10 9.16 -5.82
C GLN A 101 22.26 9.82 -5.06
N GLU A 102 22.78 9.15 -4.01
CA GLU A 102 23.95 9.62 -3.27
C GLU A 102 25.21 9.68 -4.14
N ALA A 103 25.36 8.76 -5.10
CA ALA A 103 26.47 8.72 -6.05
C ALA A 103 26.25 9.57 -7.31
N GLU A 104 25.18 10.35 -7.37
CA GLU A 104 24.79 11.17 -8.55
C GLU A 104 24.64 10.33 -9.85
N ILE A 105 24.28 9.05 -9.72
CA ILE A 105 24.00 8.14 -10.83
C ILE A 105 22.56 8.35 -11.31
N THR A 106 22.38 8.40 -12.62
CA THR A 106 21.04 8.55 -13.22
C THR A 106 20.19 7.33 -12.95
N VAL A 107 19.00 7.54 -12.38
CA VAL A 107 17.98 6.49 -12.18
C VAL A 107 16.74 6.84 -12.99
N THR A 108 16.18 5.88 -13.73
CA THR A 108 14.92 6.05 -14.46
C THR A 108 14.02 4.83 -14.32
N ALA A 109 12.71 5.07 -14.23
CA ALA A 109 11.73 4.00 -14.19
C ALA A 109 11.13 3.74 -15.58
N VAL A 110 10.95 2.47 -15.90
CA VAL A 110 10.20 2.01 -17.06
C VAL A 110 8.81 1.61 -16.60
N PRO A 111 7.77 2.43 -16.83
CA PRO A 111 6.42 2.13 -16.36
C PRO A 111 5.91 0.79 -16.86
N GLY A 112 5.15 0.10 -16.03
CA GLY A 112 4.54 -1.18 -16.38
C GLY A 112 3.56 -1.63 -15.30
N ALA A 113 3.37 -2.94 -15.20
CA ALA A 113 2.40 -3.53 -14.28
C ALA A 113 2.73 -3.24 -12.81
N ALA A 114 1.70 -2.89 -12.03
CA ALA A 114 1.76 -2.75 -10.58
C ALA A 114 0.44 -3.25 -9.99
N ALA A 115 0.49 -4.32 -9.20
CA ALA A 115 -0.72 -4.99 -8.69
C ALA A 115 -1.59 -4.06 -7.83
N CYS A 116 -0.98 -3.20 -7.00
CA CYS A 116 -1.70 -2.22 -6.17
C CYS A 116 -2.51 -1.22 -7.00
N ILE A 117 -1.93 -0.68 -8.06
CA ILE A 117 -2.62 0.29 -8.95
C ILE A 117 -3.68 -0.42 -9.78
N THR A 118 -3.38 -1.61 -10.31
CA THR A 118 -4.34 -2.41 -11.08
C THR A 118 -5.57 -2.73 -10.23
N ALA A 119 -5.37 -3.23 -8.99
CA ALA A 119 -6.47 -3.51 -8.05
C ALA A 119 -7.28 -2.25 -7.72
N LEU A 120 -6.59 -1.14 -7.41
CA LEU A 120 -7.25 0.13 -7.07
C LEU A 120 -8.15 0.62 -8.20
N THR A 121 -7.68 0.58 -9.45
CA THR A 121 -8.45 1.08 -10.61
C THR A 121 -9.74 0.31 -10.87
N ILE A 122 -9.76 -1.00 -10.58
CA ILE A 122 -10.94 -1.85 -10.78
C ILE A 122 -11.79 -2.03 -9.52
N SER A 123 -11.35 -1.49 -8.37
CA SER A 123 -12.02 -1.65 -7.07
C SER A 123 -13.38 -0.94 -6.98
N GLY A 124 -13.56 0.17 -7.69
CA GLY A 124 -14.71 1.05 -7.53
C GLY A 124 -14.74 1.81 -6.20
N LEU A 125 -13.63 1.80 -5.43
CA LEU A 125 -13.41 2.65 -4.27
C LEU A 125 -12.71 3.96 -4.67
N SER A 126 -12.58 4.91 -3.75
CA SER A 126 -11.96 6.21 -4.04
C SER A 126 -10.48 6.04 -4.43
N THR A 127 -10.13 6.56 -5.62
CA THR A 127 -8.75 6.52 -6.14
C THR A 127 -7.99 7.83 -5.94
N ARG A 128 -8.69 8.91 -5.52
CA ARG A 128 -8.09 10.24 -5.40
C ARG A 128 -6.97 10.31 -4.37
N ARG A 129 -7.15 9.62 -3.26
CA ARG A 129 -6.17 9.51 -2.17
C ARG A 129 -6.20 8.07 -1.68
N PHE A 130 -5.05 7.44 -1.63
CA PHE A 130 -4.89 6.07 -1.12
C PHE A 130 -3.59 5.93 -0.34
N ALA A 131 -3.51 4.91 0.48
CA ALA A 131 -2.33 4.47 1.20
C ALA A 131 -2.00 3.04 0.75
N PHE A 132 -0.74 2.77 0.50
CA PHE A 132 -0.24 1.44 0.18
C PHE A 132 0.58 0.92 1.36
N GLU A 133 0.14 -0.18 1.95
CA GLU A 133 0.68 -0.76 3.18
C GLU A 133 1.52 -2.02 2.92
N ALA A 134 1.69 -2.39 1.64
CA ALA A 134 2.36 -3.63 1.25
C ALA A 134 1.79 -4.85 1.99
N PHE A 135 2.66 -5.77 2.48
CA PHE A 135 2.27 -6.87 3.35
C PHE A 135 2.29 -6.44 4.82
N LEU A 136 1.24 -6.78 5.56
CA LEU A 136 1.27 -6.56 7.01
C LEU A 136 2.43 -7.33 7.66
N PRO A 137 3.15 -6.73 8.63
CA PRO A 137 4.27 -7.37 9.30
C PRO A 137 3.93 -8.75 9.87
N THR A 138 4.88 -9.68 9.79
CA THR A 138 4.73 -11.02 10.38
C THR A 138 4.91 -10.98 11.89
N ASP A 139 5.75 -10.08 12.40
CA ASP A 139 5.85 -9.84 13.85
C ASP A 139 4.54 -9.31 14.42
N LYS A 140 4.14 -9.84 15.56
CA LYS A 140 2.85 -9.50 16.18
C LYS A 140 2.80 -8.06 16.68
N LYS A 141 3.91 -7.56 17.23
CA LYS A 141 3.97 -6.21 17.83
C LYS A 141 3.97 -5.14 16.74
N GLU A 142 4.79 -5.33 15.72
CA GLU A 142 4.84 -4.43 14.56
C GLU A 142 3.50 -4.40 13.82
N ARG A 143 2.92 -5.56 13.56
CA ARG A 143 1.60 -5.66 12.93
C ARG A 143 0.51 -4.95 13.72
N GLN A 144 0.52 -5.07 15.06
CA GLN A 144 -0.45 -4.38 15.91
C GLN A 144 -0.26 -2.86 15.85
N ALA A 145 0.97 -2.37 15.78
CA ALA A 145 1.26 -0.95 15.61
C ALA A 145 0.68 -0.43 14.28
N VAL A 146 0.98 -1.09 13.16
CA VAL A 146 0.43 -0.73 11.84
C VAL A 146 -1.10 -0.77 11.86
N LEU A 147 -1.71 -1.84 12.36
CA LEU A 147 -3.18 -1.93 12.44
C LEU A 147 -3.80 -0.80 13.28
N SER A 148 -3.14 -0.39 14.36
CA SER A 148 -3.59 0.73 15.19
C SER A 148 -3.57 2.06 14.43
N GLU A 149 -2.54 2.30 13.61
CA GLU A 149 -2.45 3.48 12.76
C GLU A 149 -3.56 3.50 11.69
N LEU A 150 -3.87 2.33 11.12
CA LEU A 150 -4.91 2.19 10.09
C LEU A 150 -6.34 2.42 10.60
N THR A 151 -6.57 2.40 11.92
CA THR A 151 -7.91 2.64 12.51
C THR A 151 -8.47 3.99 12.09
N GLU A 152 -7.61 5.03 12.09
CA GLU A 152 -8.00 6.41 11.74
C GLU A 152 -7.78 6.75 10.26
N GLU A 153 -7.31 5.79 9.45
CA GLU A 153 -7.02 6.07 8.04
C GLU A 153 -8.31 6.33 7.25
N THR A 154 -8.35 7.48 6.59
CA THR A 154 -9.49 7.96 5.81
C THR A 154 -9.34 7.73 4.30
N ARG A 155 -8.12 7.45 3.85
CA ARG A 155 -7.83 7.13 2.45
C ARG A 155 -8.19 5.66 2.17
N THR A 156 -8.40 5.33 0.91
CA THR A 156 -8.46 3.92 0.48
C THR A 156 -7.13 3.24 0.80
N MET A 157 -7.16 2.12 1.50
CA MET A 157 -5.98 1.35 1.87
C MET A 157 -5.80 0.18 0.90
N ILE A 158 -4.54 -0.13 0.56
CA ILE A 158 -4.19 -1.25 -0.30
C ILE A 158 -3.18 -2.12 0.45
N ILE A 159 -3.54 -3.39 0.66
CA ILE A 159 -2.72 -4.37 1.36
C ILE A 159 -2.50 -5.57 0.44
N TYR A 160 -1.26 -6.06 0.35
CA TYR A 160 -0.95 -7.35 -0.26
C TYR A 160 -1.13 -8.46 0.75
N GLU A 161 -1.63 -9.61 0.31
CA GLU A 161 -1.75 -10.74 1.19
C GLU A 161 -1.61 -12.09 0.49
N ALA A 162 -0.91 -12.99 1.15
CA ALA A 162 -0.77 -14.37 0.70
C ALA A 162 -2.06 -15.18 1.01
N PRO A 163 -2.45 -16.12 0.15
CA PRO A 163 -3.71 -16.85 0.30
C PRO A 163 -3.81 -17.58 1.65
N HIS A 164 -2.74 -18.19 2.13
CA HIS A 164 -2.73 -18.92 3.40
C HIS A 164 -2.87 -18.03 4.65
N ARG A 165 -2.67 -16.71 4.52
CA ARG A 165 -2.82 -15.72 5.61
C ARG A 165 -4.15 -14.97 5.54
N LEU A 166 -4.84 -15.01 4.39
CA LEU A 166 -5.97 -14.13 4.08
C LEU A 166 -7.05 -14.12 5.17
N VAL A 167 -7.54 -15.29 5.59
CA VAL A 167 -8.62 -15.38 6.60
C VAL A 167 -8.21 -14.71 7.90
N ARG A 168 -7.00 -15.01 8.39
CA ARG A 168 -6.48 -14.42 9.62
C ARG A 168 -6.33 -12.90 9.51
N THR A 169 -5.86 -12.43 8.37
CA THR A 169 -5.71 -10.98 8.11
C THR A 169 -7.06 -10.30 8.06
N LEU A 170 -8.07 -10.89 7.41
CA LEU A 170 -9.43 -10.36 7.41
C LEU A 170 -10.04 -10.29 8.81
N GLU A 171 -9.82 -11.31 9.67
CA GLU A 171 -10.27 -11.29 11.07
C GLU A 171 -9.59 -10.16 11.88
N LEU A 172 -8.30 -9.93 11.68
CA LEU A 172 -7.57 -8.83 12.31
C LEU A 172 -8.09 -7.46 11.84
N LEU A 173 -8.30 -7.32 10.53
CA LEU A 173 -8.86 -6.09 9.94
C LEU A 173 -10.27 -5.83 10.45
N LEU A 174 -11.13 -6.84 10.54
CA LEU A 174 -12.48 -6.71 11.08
C LEU A 174 -12.47 -6.23 12.54
N ALA A 175 -11.59 -6.83 13.35
CA ALA A 175 -11.46 -6.47 14.77
C ALA A 175 -10.92 -5.07 15.00
N THR A 176 -10.10 -4.55 14.06
CA THR A 176 -9.43 -3.26 14.22
C THR A 176 -10.15 -2.12 13.50
N LEU A 177 -10.57 -2.35 12.25
CA LEU A 177 -11.17 -1.32 11.39
C LEU A 177 -12.70 -1.30 11.43
N GLY A 178 -13.32 -2.35 11.99
CA GLY A 178 -14.76 -2.58 11.85
C GLY A 178 -15.13 -3.15 10.47
N ASP A 179 -16.42 -3.19 10.17
CA ASP A 179 -16.96 -3.83 8.95
C ASP A 179 -16.99 -2.86 7.77
N ARG A 180 -15.80 -2.52 7.25
CA ARG A 180 -15.66 -1.63 6.07
C ARG A 180 -15.88 -2.39 4.77
N ARG A 181 -16.21 -1.65 3.72
CA ARG A 181 -16.23 -2.19 2.35
C ARG A 181 -14.82 -2.60 1.94
N ILE A 182 -14.72 -3.77 1.32
CA ILE A 182 -13.46 -4.32 0.81
C ILE A 182 -13.64 -4.86 -0.60
N ARG A 183 -12.57 -4.80 -1.38
CA ARG A 183 -12.42 -5.51 -2.65
C ARG A 183 -11.23 -6.43 -2.54
N ILE A 184 -11.46 -7.72 -2.74
CA ILE A 184 -10.41 -8.73 -2.73
C ILE A 184 -10.15 -9.10 -4.18
N CYS A 185 -9.06 -8.53 -4.73
CA CYS A 185 -8.61 -8.78 -6.09
C CYS A 185 -7.62 -9.94 -6.06
N ARG A 186 -7.90 -10.99 -6.83
CA ARG A 186 -7.08 -12.20 -6.87
C ARG A 186 -6.70 -12.53 -8.29
N GLU A 187 -5.49 -13.08 -8.44
CA GLU A 187 -4.99 -13.55 -9.73
C GLU A 187 -5.10 -12.49 -10.83
N LEU A 188 -4.81 -11.24 -10.49
CA LEU A 188 -4.87 -10.10 -11.41
C LEU A 188 -4.11 -10.40 -12.71
N THR A 189 -4.68 -10.02 -13.84
CA THR A 189 -4.19 -10.25 -15.21
C THR A 189 -4.15 -11.72 -15.67
N LYS A 190 -4.36 -12.68 -14.77
CA LYS A 190 -4.34 -14.11 -15.07
C LYS A 190 -5.73 -14.61 -15.51
N LYS A 191 -5.76 -15.84 -16.07
CA LYS A 191 -7.01 -16.48 -16.55
C LYS A 191 -8.13 -16.56 -15.52
N HIS A 192 -7.78 -16.63 -14.24
CA HIS A 192 -8.74 -16.79 -13.11
C HIS A 192 -8.82 -15.52 -12.25
N GLU A 193 -8.61 -14.36 -12.87
CA GLU A 193 -8.80 -13.07 -12.22
C GLU A 193 -10.19 -12.95 -11.62
N THR A 194 -10.25 -12.53 -10.37
CA THR A 194 -11.51 -12.29 -9.65
C THR A 194 -11.42 -11.03 -8.81
N VAL A 195 -12.53 -10.29 -8.77
CA VAL A 195 -12.73 -9.15 -7.86
C VAL A 195 -13.95 -9.42 -7.00
N PHE A 196 -13.72 -9.75 -5.74
CA PHE A 196 -14.80 -9.99 -4.79
C PHE A 196 -15.14 -8.69 -4.06
N ALA A 197 -16.28 -8.11 -4.42
CA ALA A 197 -16.80 -6.87 -3.85
C ALA A 197 -17.73 -7.19 -2.68
N THR A 198 -17.32 -6.85 -1.44
CA THR A 198 -18.04 -7.23 -0.23
C THR A 198 -17.68 -6.32 0.96
N THR A 199 -18.07 -6.72 2.18
CA THR A 199 -17.58 -6.17 3.45
C THR A 199 -16.56 -7.12 4.09
N ILE A 200 -15.79 -6.63 5.08
CA ILE A 200 -14.75 -7.44 5.73
C ILE A 200 -15.39 -8.65 6.43
N SER A 201 -16.52 -8.46 7.14
CA SER A 201 -17.23 -9.55 7.84
C SER A 201 -17.70 -10.64 6.88
N ALA A 202 -18.34 -10.26 5.78
CA ALA A 202 -18.81 -11.21 4.78
C ALA A 202 -17.63 -11.92 4.06
N ALA A 203 -16.49 -11.24 3.89
CA ALA A 203 -15.29 -11.87 3.37
C ALA A 203 -14.72 -12.93 4.31
N VAL A 204 -14.71 -12.67 5.63
CA VAL A 204 -14.29 -13.65 6.65
C VAL A 204 -15.15 -14.91 6.56
N GLU A 205 -16.46 -14.76 6.53
CA GLU A 205 -17.40 -15.92 6.43
C GLU A 205 -17.17 -16.71 5.15
N TYR A 206 -17.07 -16.02 4.01
CA TYR A 206 -16.87 -16.65 2.71
C TYR A 206 -15.56 -17.46 2.66
N TYR A 207 -14.44 -16.90 3.11
CA TYR A 207 -13.14 -17.56 3.02
C TYR A 207 -12.86 -18.57 4.15
N LYS A 208 -13.69 -18.64 5.20
CA LYS A 208 -13.71 -19.76 6.14
C LYS A 208 -14.23 -21.04 5.51
N GLU A 209 -15.14 -20.93 4.56
CA GLU A 209 -15.74 -22.09 3.87
C GLU A 209 -15.00 -22.42 2.57
N GLN A 210 -14.34 -21.43 1.94
CA GLN A 210 -13.67 -21.58 0.65
C GLN A 210 -12.19 -21.21 0.76
N GLU A 211 -11.32 -22.18 0.59
CA GLU A 211 -9.88 -21.98 0.65
C GLU A 211 -9.42 -20.96 -0.42
N PRO A 212 -8.80 -19.84 -0.03
CA PRO A 212 -8.32 -18.85 -0.97
C PRO A 212 -7.12 -19.40 -1.77
N LYS A 213 -7.06 -19.09 -3.08
CA LYS A 213 -5.97 -19.48 -3.96
C LYS A 213 -5.41 -18.26 -4.67
N GLY A 214 -4.09 -18.26 -4.89
CA GLY A 214 -3.36 -17.19 -5.54
C GLY A 214 -3.18 -15.95 -4.66
N GLU A 215 -2.31 -15.06 -5.08
CA GLU A 215 -2.02 -13.81 -4.37
C GLU A 215 -3.23 -12.88 -4.39
N CYS A 216 -3.39 -12.16 -3.30
CA CYS A 216 -4.51 -11.26 -3.07
C CYS A 216 -4.05 -9.83 -2.91
N VAL A 217 -4.77 -8.89 -3.52
CA VAL A 217 -4.70 -7.47 -3.21
C VAL A 217 -6.00 -7.06 -2.54
N LEU A 218 -5.91 -6.58 -1.32
CA LEU A 218 -7.03 -6.10 -0.54
C LEU A 218 -7.12 -4.59 -0.72
N VAL A 219 -8.21 -4.10 -1.30
CA VAL A 219 -8.49 -2.66 -1.42
C VAL A 219 -9.63 -2.36 -0.45
N ILE A 220 -9.34 -1.57 0.59
CA ILE A 220 -10.23 -1.35 1.74
C ILE A 220 -10.64 0.10 1.80
N GLU A 221 -11.91 0.37 2.02
CA GLU A 221 -12.41 1.71 2.22
C GLU A 221 -11.84 2.33 3.50
N GLY A 222 -11.40 3.59 3.41
CA GLY A 222 -10.98 4.36 4.57
C GLY A 222 -12.15 4.71 5.49
N LYS A 223 -11.84 5.18 6.70
CA LYS A 223 -12.83 5.67 7.66
C LYS A 223 -13.65 6.81 7.03
N SER A 224 -14.95 6.70 7.05
CA SER A 224 -15.79 7.71 6.45
C SER A 224 -15.81 8.99 7.31
N ARG A 225 -16.03 10.13 6.67
CA ARG A 225 -16.21 11.40 7.39
C ARG A 225 -17.41 11.36 8.34
N GLN A 226 -18.42 10.57 7.99
CA GLN A 226 -19.61 10.40 8.83
C GLN A 226 -19.26 9.66 10.12
N GLU A 227 -18.50 8.55 10.02
CA GLU A 227 -18.00 7.80 11.18
C GLU A 227 -17.13 8.66 12.10
N GLN A 228 -16.23 9.47 11.52
CA GLN A 228 -15.40 10.40 12.31
C GLN A 228 -16.26 11.40 13.10
N ILE A 229 -17.25 12.00 12.45
CA ILE A 229 -18.17 12.94 13.09
C ILE A 229 -18.98 12.25 14.21
N GLU A 230 -19.43 11.02 13.97
CA GLU A 230 -20.22 10.24 14.92
C GLU A 230 -19.40 9.84 16.16
N GLU A 231 -18.17 9.40 15.96
CA GLU A 231 -17.24 9.07 17.08
C GLU A 231 -16.84 10.32 17.88
N GLU A 232 -16.51 11.42 17.19
CA GLU A 232 -16.24 12.69 17.87
C GLU A 232 -17.46 13.12 18.70
N ARG A 233 -18.65 12.96 18.15
CA ARG A 233 -19.88 13.28 18.86
C ARG A 233 -20.11 12.39 20.06
N GLN A 234 -19.94 11.06 19.94
CA GLN A 234 -20.06 10.12 21.04
C GLN A 234 -19.06 10.46 22.17
N LYS A 235 -17.81 10.75 21.81
CA LYS A 235 -16.79 11.17 22.77
C LYS A 235 -17.20 12.41 23.56
N TRP A 236 -17.87 13.37 22.93
CA TRP A 236 -18.39 14.54 23.61
C TRP A 236 -19.67 14.25 24.39
N GLU A 237 -20.49 13.28 24.01
CA GLU A 237 -21.68 12.86 24.75
C GLU A 237 -21.36 12.16 26.08
N GLU A 238 -20.21 11.49 26.17
CA GLU A 238 -19.72 10.89 27.42
C GLU A 238 -19.32 11.92 28.50
N MET A 239 -18.97 13.14 28.08
CA MET A 239 -18.68 14.25 28.97
C MET A 239 -19.96 15.02 29.33
N SER A 240 -20.04 15.55 30.53
CA SER A 240 -21.10 16.53 30.85
C SER A 240 -20.93 17.79 29.99
N ILE A 241 -22.01 18.55 29.83
CA ILE A 241 -21.97 19.82 29.08
C ILE A 241 -21.02 20.81 29.81
N GLN A 242 -20.96 20.79 31.12
CA GLN A 242 -20.07 21.65 31.88
C GLN A 242 -18.59 21.29 31.61
N GLU A 243 -18.21 20.02 31.72
CA GLU A 243 -16.84 19.57 31.43
C GLU A 243 -16.43 19.92 29.98
N HIS A 244 -17.35 19.77 29.03
CA HIS A 244 -17.09 20.14 27.62
C HIS A 244 -16.92 21.66 27.44
N MET A 245 -17.67 22.47 28.19
CA MET A 245 -17.47 23.92 28.25
C MET A 245 -16.12 24.29 28.85
N ASP A 246 -15.77 23.66 29.98
CA ASP A 246 -14.49 23.89 30.70
C ASP A 246 -13.31 23.51 29.80
N TYR A 247 -13.39 22.42 29.05
CA TYR A 247 -12.38 22.02 28.06
C TYR A 247 -12.02 23.14 27.09
N TYR A 248 -13.00 23.88 26.57
CA TYR A 248 -12.74 25.00 25.67
C TYR A 248 -12.31 26.27 26.41
N MET A 249 -12.87 26.50 27.59
CA MET A 249 -12.50 27.66 28.39
C MET A 249 -11.08 27.60 28.92
N ASP A 250 -10.57 26.42 29.28
CA ASP A 250 -9.19 26.18 29.71
C ASP A 250 -8.17 26.42 28.56
N GLN A 251 -8.63 26.36 27.31
CA GLN A 251 -7.84 26.76 26.11
C GLN A 251 -7.91 28.28 25.85
N GLY A 252 -8.50 29.06 26.76
CA GLY A 252 -8.61 30.52 26.63
C GLY A 252 -9.77 31.00 25.75
N ILE A 253 -10.67 30.12 25.36
CA ILE A 253 -11.84 30.47 24.53
C ILE A 253 -12.92 31.11 25.43
N GLN A 254 -13.45 32.26 24.99
CA GLN A 254 -14.51 32.96 25.74
C GLN A 254 -15.79 32.13 25.82
N LYS A 255 -16.48 32.17 26.98
CA LYS A 255 -17.71 31.41 27.27
C LYS A 255 -18.73 31.41 26.12
N LYS A 256 -18.96 32.59 25.47
CA LYS A 256 -19.93 32.71 24.37
C LYS A 256 -19.52 31.92 23.12
N GLU A 257 -18.24 31.83 22.84
CA GLU A 257 -17.69 31.10 21.71
C GLU A 257 -17.59 29.59 22.03
N ALA A 258 -17.15 29.25 23.24
CA ALA A 258 -17.16 27.88 23.75
C ALA A 258 -18.56 27.24 23.66
N MET A 259 -19.62 27.98 24.03
CA MET A 259 -21.00 27.50 23.87
C MET A 259 -21.38 27.19 22.40
N LYS A 260 -20.86 27.93 21.43
CA LYS A 260 -21.11 27.64 20.01
C LYS A 260 -20.36 26.39 19.56
N MET A 261 -19.14 26.21 20.05
CA MET A 261 -18.33 25.04 19.73
C MET A 261 -18.96 23.78 20.32
N VAL A 262 -19.29 23.79 21.62
CA VAL A 262 -20.00 22.69 22.28
C VAL A 262 -21.31 22.33 21.58
N ALA A 263 -22.12 23.35 21.17
CA ALA A 263 -23.36 23.11 20.43
C ALA A 263 -23.11 22.44 19.08
N LYS A 264 -22.08 22.89 18.36
CA LYS A 264 -21.68 22.32 17.08
C LYS A 264 -21.20 20.88 17.22
N ASP A 265 -20.32 20.59 18.17
CA ASP A 265 -19.70 19.28 18.36
C ASP A 265 -20.75 18.23 18.81
N ARG A 266 -21.69 18.63 19.64
CA ARG A 266 -22.81 17.78 20.07
C ARG A 266 -23.97 17.72 19.07
N GLY A 267 -23.92 18.50 18.00
CA GLY A 267 -25.00 18.58 16.99
C GLY A 267 -26.32 19.10 17.56
N VAL A 268 -26.28 19.92 18.60
CA VAL A 268 -27.47 20.49 19.26
C VAL A 268 -27.54 22.02 19.09
N GLY A 269 -28.68 22.61 19.45
CA GLY A 269 -28.83 24.05 19.40
C GLY A 269 -28.06 24.77 20.52
N LYS A 270 -27.54 25.98 20.24
CA LYS A 270 -26.88 26.80 21.27
C LYS A 270 -27.80 27.07 22.46
N ARG A 271 -29.12 27.14 22.23
CA ARG A 271 -30.13 27.37 23.26
C ARG A 271 -30.23 26.18 24.22
N ASP A 272 -30.01 24.95 23.70
CA ASP A 272 -30.07 23.73 24.52
C ASP A 272 -28.87 23.67 25.45
N ILE A 273 -27.68 24.08 24.97
CA ILE A 273 -26.47 24.21 25.83
C ILE A 273 -26.70 25.25 26.92
N TYR A 274 -27.28 26.39 26.58
CA TYR A 274 -27.56 27.44 27.58
C TYR A 274 -28.52 26.95 28.65
N GLN A 275 -29.59 26.23 28.29
CA GLN A 275 -30.55 25.68 29.25
C GLN A 275 -29.94 24.61 30.16
N ALA A 276 -29.02 23.81 29.65
CA ALA A 276 -28.34 22.76 30.43
C ALA A 276 -27.29 23.31 31.40
N LEU A 277 -26.89 24.58 31.25
CA LEU A 277 -25.90 25.26 32.12
C LEU A 277 -26.56 26.17 33.14
N LEU A 278 -27.89 26.29 33.16
CA LEU A 278 -28.70 27.00 34.18
C LEU A 278 -29.04 26.08 35.30
#